data_4b870f619a4265b6e107f9c9b579f54e
#
_entry.id   4b870f619a4265b6e107f9c9b579f54e
#
_cell.length_a   1.000
_cell.length_b   1.000
_cell.length_c   1.000
_cell.angle_alpha   90.00
_cell.angle_beta   90.00
_cell.angle_gamma   90.00
#
_symmetry.space_group_name_H-M   'P 1'
#
loop_
_entity.id
_entity.type
_entity.pdbx_description
1 polymer ?
#
loop_
_entity_poly.entity_id
_entity_poly.type
_entity_poly.pdbx_seq_one_letter_code
_entity_poly.pdbx_strand_id
1 'polypeptide(L)'
;MDKKDELMNKAKNIADAGLKKADEIYRISKLKLKCVQLDNQIKAKYTELGKTVYGMVKHDSADSEKISAYVMEIEALYAKMRSVYAEIETAKKIITCPVCGTKNKFSDTYCRSCANRLVATDEEPDDYSFVPETEDE
;
A
#
# COMPACT_ATOMS: atom_id res chain seq x y z
N MET A 1 -15.30 26.28 -37.61
CA MET A 1 -14.27 26.23 -36.57
C MET A 1 -12.95 26.65 -37.18
N ASP A 2 -12.39 27.69 -36.62
CA ASP A 2 -11.11 28.25 -37.09
C ASP A 2 -9.99 27.32 -36.63
N LYS A 3 -8.97 27.09 -37.46
CA LYS A 3 -7.77 26.30 -37.11
C LYS A 3 -7.11 26.76 -35.81
N LYS A 4 -7.30 28.04 -35.48
CA LYS A 4 -6.79 28.65 -34.25
C LYS A 4 -7.52 28.14 -33.01
N ASP A 5 -8.85 27.96 -33.08
CA ASP A 5 -9.66 27.44 -31.98
C ASP A 5 -9.39 25.96 -31.73
N GLU A 6 -9.15 25.20 -32.79
CA GLU A 6 -8.76 23.78 -32.69
C GLU A 6 -7.37 23.62 -32.05
N LEU A 7 -6.41 24.48 -32.42
CA LEU A 7 -5.07 24.47 -31.82
C LEU A 7 -5.10 24.88 -30.33
N MET A 8 -5.90 25.89 -29.98
CA MET A 8 -6.07 26.33 -28.57
C MET A 8 -6.74 25.25 -27.71
N ASN A 9 -7.77 24.59 -28.24
CA ASN A 9 -8.43 23.48 -27.55
C ASN A 9 -7.48 22.30 -27.34
N LYS A 10 -6.66 22.00 -28.34
CA LYS A 10 -5.66 20.94 -28.25
C LYS A 10 -4.57 21.25 -27.23
N ALA A 11 -4.08 22.50 -27.21
CA ALA A 11 -3.12 22.97 -26.20
C ALA A 11 -3.69 22.95 -24.78
N LYS A 12 -4.95 23.34 -24.62
CA LYS A 12 -5.66 23.31 -23.33
C LYS A 12 -5.83 21.87 -22.84
N ASN A 13 -6.22 20.95 -23.71
CA ASN A 13 -6.37 19.54 -23.36
C ASN A 13 -5.03 18.91 -22.94
N ILE A 14 -3.92 19.27 -23.58
CA ILE A 14 -2.58 18.82 -23.21
C ILE A 14 -2.17 19.38 -21.84
N ALA A 15 -2.44 20.65 -21.58
CA ALA A 15 -2.15 21.28 -20.30
C ALA A 15 -2.99 20.67 -19.16
N ASP A 16 -4.28 20.44 -19.39
CA ASP A 16 -5.18 19.78 -18.41
C ASP A 16 -4.76 18.34 -18.13
N ALA A 17 -4.35 17.59 -19.15
CA ALA A 17 -3.82 16.22 -18.98
C ALA A 17 -2.52 16.22 -18.18
N GLY A 18 -1.62 17.18 -18.41
CA GLY A 18 -0.39 17.36 -17.65
C GLY A 18 -0.62 17.68 -16.19
N LEU A 19 -1.58 18.55 -15.88
CA LEU A 19 -1.99 18.89 -14.52
C LEU A 19 -2.57 17.68 -13.77
N LYS A 20 -3.45 16.92 -14.41
CA LYS A 20 -4.02 15.69 -13.82
C LYS A 20 -2.94 14.67 -13.49
N LYS A 21 -1.95 14.49 -14.38
CA LYS A 21 -0.84 13.58 -14.17
C LYS A 21 0.07 14.02 -13.02
N ALA A 22 0.31 15.32 -12.88
CA ALA A 22 1.07 15.89 -11.76
C ALA A 22 0.33 15.66 -10.42
N ASP A 23 -0.97 15.84 -10.38
CA ASP A 23 -1.80 15.58 -9.20
C ASP A 23 -1.80 14.10 -8.81
N GLU A 24 -1.88 13.19 -9.77
CA GLU A 24 -1.77 11.75 -9.54
C GLU A 24 -0.42 11.36 -8.94
N ILE A 25 0.68 11.89 -9.48
CA ILE A 25 2.04 11.66 -8.96
C ILE A 25 2.18 12.18 -7.54
N TYR A 26 1.68 13.38 -7.26
CA TYR A 26 1.70 13.98 -5.92
C TYR A 26 0.93 13.12 -4.92
N ARG A 27 -0.27 12.67 -5.29
CA ARG A 27 -1.11 11.82 -4.45
C ARG A 27 -0.42 10.49 -4.12
N ILE A 28 0.16 9.82 -5.12
CA ILE A 28 0.90 8.57 -4.94
C ILE A 28 2.12 8.78 -4.03
N SER A 29 2.87 9.86 -4.22
CA SER A 29 4.02 10.19 -3.38
C SER A 29 3.62 10.40 -1.92
N LYS A 30 2.50 11.07 -1.68
CA LYS A 30 1.93 11.29 -0.35
C LYS A 30 1.51 9.98 0.33
N LEU A 31 0.89 9.07 -0.43
CA LEU A 31 0.51 7.74 0.06
C LEU A 31 1.74 6.88 0.39
N LYS A 32 2.77 6.92 -0.45
CA LYS A 32 4.05 6.22 -0.18
C LYS A 32 4.71 6.73 1.10
N LEU A 33 4.72 8.04 1.32
CA LEU A 33 5.22 8.62 2.57
C LEU A 33 4.44 8.12 3.79
N LYS A 34 3.12 8.00 3.67
CA LYS A 34 2.26 7.43 4.71
C LYS A 34 2.61 5.96 5.00
N CYS A 35 2.94 5.17 3.98
CA CYS A 35 3.43 3.80 4.15
C CYS A 35 4.73 3.77 4.96
N VAL A 36 5.70 4.64 4.66
CA VAL A 36 6.96 4.73 5.41
C VAL A 36 6.70 5.10 6.88
N GLN A 37 5.79 6.03 7.15
CA GLN A 37 5.42 6.40 8.51
C GLN A 37 4.78 5.24 9.28
N LEU A 38 3.88 4.48 8.63
CA LEU A 38 3.24 3.31 9.23
C LEU A 38 4.27 2.19 9.48
N ASP A 39 5.19 1.95 8.56
CA ASP A 39 6.28 0.98 8.74
C ASP A 39 7.15 1.33 9.95
N ASN A 40 7.51 2.60 10.12
CA ASN A 40 8.25 3.07 11.28
C ASN A 40 7.47 2.89 12.58
N GLN A 41 6.16 3.12 12.58
CA GLN A 41 5.29 2.88 13.74
C GLN A 41 5.22 1.39 14.09
N ILE A 42 5.09 0.52 13.09
CA ILE A 42 5.08 -0.95 13.29
C ILE A 42 6.40 -1.40 13.91
N LYS A 43 7.54 -0.96 13.35
CA LYS A 43 8.87 -1.28 13.88
C LYS A 43 9.05 -0.80 15.33
N ALA A 44 8.56 0.40 15.64
CA ALA A 44 8.59 0.93 17.02
C ALA A 44 7.75 0.05 17.97
N LYS A 45 6.57 -0.39 17.54
CA LYS A 45 5.70 -1.29 18.33
C LYS A 45 6.32 -2.66 18.56
N TYR A 46 6.96 -3.23 17.56
CA TYR A 46 7.73 -4.48 17.72
C TYR A 46 8.89 -4.32 18.70
N THR A 47 9.57 -3.18 18.66
CA THR A 47 10.66 -2.88 19.60
C THR A 47 10.13 -2.77 21.03
N GLU A 48 9.01 -2.10 21.25
CA GLU A 48 8.36 -2.00 22.57
C GLU A 48 7.91 -3.38 23.07
N LEU A 49 7.28 -4.18 22.20
CA LEU A 49 6.88 -5.54 22.50
C LEU A 49 8.10 -6.40 22.89
N GLY A 50 9.17 -6.34 22.11
CA GLY A 50 10.40 -7.08 22.39
C GLY A 50 11.02 -6.71 23.73
N LYS A 51 11.10 -5.43 24.08
CA LYS A 51 11.57 -4.96 25.38
C LYS A 51 10.67 -5.44 26.53
N THR A 52 9.37 -5.41 26.31
CA THR A 52 8.40 -5.89 27.29
C THR A 52 8.55 -7.38 27.55
N VAL A 53 8.59 -8.20 26.50
CA VAL A 53 8.79 -9.64 26.62
C VAL A 53 10.13 -9.98 27.27
N TYR A 54 11.20 -9.31 26.86
CA TYR A 54 12.52 -9.48 27.48
C TYR A 54 12.49 -9.21 29.00
N GLY A 55 11.84 -8.11 29.40
CA GLY A 55 11.69 -7.78 30.82
C GLY A 55 10.86 -8.81 31.59
N MET A 56 9.79 -9.33 30.99
CA MET A 56 8.96 -10.37 31.58
C MET A 56 9.77 -11.67 31.82
N VAL A 57 10.53 -12.12 30.84
CA VAL A 57 11.37 -13.31 30.96
C VAL A 57 12.46 -13.11 32.00
N LYS A 58 13.11 -11.94 32.01
CA LYS A 58 14.20 -11.62 32.95
C LYS A 58 13.72 -11.60 34.40
N HIS A 59 12.51 -11.17 34.66
CA HIS A 59 11.93 -11.03 36.01
C HIS A 59 10.97 -12.16 36.38
N ASP A 60 10.91 -13.23 35.59
CA ASP A 60 10.00 -14.36 35.78
C ASP A 60 8.55 -13.93 35.99
N SER A 61 8.13 -12.97 35.20
CA SER A 61 6.77 -12.41 35.20
C SER A 61 6.10 -12.65 33.87
N ALA A 62 4.76 -12.76 33.86
CA ALA A 62 3.99 -12.88 32.65
C ALA A 62 2.78 -11.94 32.72
N ASP A 63 2.60 -11.17 31.64
CA ASP A 63 1.45 -10.28 31.46
C ASP A 63 0.92 -10.46 30.04
N SER A 64 0.02 -11.45 29.89
CA SER A 64 -0.55 -11.79 28.60
C SER A 64 -1.46 -10.68 28.05
N GLU A 65 -2.10 -9.89 28.92
CA GLU A 65 -2.96 -8.80 28.50
C GLU A 65 -2.13 -7.69 27.83
N LYS A 66 -0.96 -7.39 28.39
CA LYS A 66 -0.06 -6.40 27.82
C LYS A 66 0.51 -6.84 26.47
N ILE A 67 0.86 -8.11 26.33
CA ILE A 67 1.30 -8.69 25.04
C ILE A 67 0.15 -8.61 24.04
N SER A 68 -1.05 -9.01 24.41
CA SER A 68 -2.23 -8.95 23.54
C SER A 68 -2.55 -7.52 23.08
N ALA A 69 -2.37 -6.52 23.96
CA ALA A 69 -2.56 -5.13 23.61
C ALA A 69 -1.59 -4.68 22.51
N TYR A 70 -0.30 -5.05 22.60
CA TYR A 70 0.67 -4.76 21.54
C TYR A 70 0.32 -5.46 20.22
N VAL A 71 -0.10 -6.71 20.27
CA VAL A 71 -0.53 -7.44 19.08
C VAL A 71 -1.69 -6.73 18.40
N MET A 72 -2.71 -6.32 19.16
CA MET A 72 -3.87 -5.59 18.61
C MET A 72 -3.45 -4.25 17.98
N GLU A 73 -2.53 -3.51 18.59
CA GLU A 73 -2.03 -2.25 18.03
C GLU A 73 -1.25 -2.49 16.72
N ILE A 74 -0.41 -3.50 16.68
CA ILE A 74 0.35 -3.88 15.47
C ILE A 74 -0.60 -4.30 14.34
N GLU A 75 -1.59 -5.14 14.63
CA GLU A 75 -2.61 -5.55 13.66
C GLU A 75 -3.40 -4.36 13.11
N ALA A 76 -3.76 -3.40 13.96
CA ALA A 76 -4.42 -2.18 13.53
C ALA A 76 -3.54 -1.33 12.59
N LEU A 77 -2.23 -1.28 12.83
CA LEU A 77 -1.28 -0.59 11.96
C LEU A 77 -1.13 -1.30 10.61
N TYR A 78 -1.07 -2.63 10.61
CA TYR A 78 -1.07 -3.42 9.37
C TYR A 78 -2.36 -3.22 8.56
N ALA A 79 -3.52 -3.17 9.21
CA ALA A 79 -4.79 -2.89 8.55
C ALA A 79 -4.78 -1.51 7.86
N LYS A 80 -4.25 -0.49 8.53
CA LYS A 80 -4.07 0.84 7.93
C LYS A 80 -3.11 0.79 6.73
N MET A 81 -2.03 0.04 6.84
CA MET A 81 -1.06 -0.11 5.76
C MET A 81 -1.67 -0.79 4.53
N ARG A 82 -2.44 -1.88 4.72
CA ARG A 82 -3.18 -2.54 3.63
C ARG A 82 -4.12 -1.57 2.92
N SER A 83 -4.84 -0.75 3.66
CA SER A 83 -5.73 0.28 3.10
C SER A 83 -4.97 1.30 2.25
N VAL A 84 -3.82 1.77 2.71
CA VAL A 84 -2.98 2.71 1.95
C VAL A 84 -2.42 2.07 0.69
N TYR A 85 -1.99 0.82 0.74
CA TYR A 85 -1.54 0.10 -0.46
C TYR A 85 -2.66 -0.05 -1.49
N ALA A 86 -3.88 -0.38 -1.07
CA ALA A 86 -5.04 -0.44 -1.95
C ALA A 86 -5.33 0.92 -2.63
N GLU A 87 -5.18 2.02 -1.89
CA GLU A 87 -5.30 3.36 -2.47
C GLU A 87 -4.20 3.66 -3.51
N ILE A 88 -2.96 3.22 -3.26
CA ILE A 88 -1.85 3.36 -4.21
C ILE A 88 -2.13 2.55 -5.48
N GLU A 89 -2.57 1.31 -5.36
CA GLU A 89 -2.93 0.47 -6.51
C GLU A 89 -4.04 1.09 -7.34
N THR A 90 -5.08 1.59 -6.68
CA THR A 90 -6.18 2.31 -7.34
C THR A 90 -5.67 3.56 -8.06
N ALA A 91 -4.81 4.36 -7.42
CA ALA A 91 -4.25 5.56 -8.01
C ALA A 91 -3.33 5.26 -9.21
N LYS A 92 -2.60 4.17 -9.16
CA LYS A 92 -1.75 3.68 -10.27
C LYS A 92 -2.54 2.93 -11.34
N LYS A 93 -3.79 2.62 -11.11
CA LYS A 93 -4.63 1.77 -11.97
C LYS A 93 -4.00 0.41 -12.25
N ILE A 94 -3.46 -0.19 -11.22
CA ILE A 94 -2.87 -1.53 -11.24
C ILE A 94 -3.62 -2.47 -10.30
N ILE A 95 -3.53 -3.75 -10.58
CA ILE A 95 -3.97 -4.83 -9.72
C ILE A 95 -2.84 -5.83 -9.54
N THR A 96 -2.51 -6.16 -8.31
CA THR A 96 -1.49 -7.16 -7.99
C THR A 96 -2.12 -8.54 -7.94
N CYS A 97 -1.55 -9.49 -8.69
CA CYS A 97 -2.04 -10.87 -8.70
C CYS A 97 -1.85 -11.51 -7.31
N PRO A 98 -2.92 -12.05 -6.70
CA PRO A 98 -2.82 -12.67 -5.37
C PRO A 98 -2.02 -13.99 -5.38
N VAL A 99 -1.81 -14.59 -6.55
CA VAL A 99 -1.12 -15.86 -6.68
C VAL A 99 0.38 -15.69 -6.90
N CYS A 100 0.79 -14.83 -7.83
CA CYS A 100 2.21 -14.67 -8.21
C CYS A 100 2.80 -13.30 -7.92
N GLY A 101 2.02 -12.34 -7.41
CA GLY A 101 2.46 -10.98 -7.10
C GLY A 101 2.75 -10.09 -8.32
N THR A 102 2.48 -10.55 -9.53
CA THR A 102 2.70 -9.75 -10.74
C THR A 102 1.72 -8.58 -10.80
N LYS A 103 2.22 -7.40 -11.12
CA LYS A 103 1.40 -6.20 -11.33
C LYS A 103 0.77 -6.22 -12.71
N ASN A 104 -0.55 -6.11 -12.77
CA ASN A 104 -1.36 -6.11 -13.97
C ASN A 104 -2.10 -4.78 -14.11
N LYS A 105 -2.66 -4.51 -15.30
CA LYS A 105 -3.54 -3.37 -15.48
C LYS A 105 -4.90 -3.66 -14.86
N PHE A 106 -5.58 -2.62 -14.40
CA PHE A 106 -6.93 -2.73 -13.84
C PHE A 106 -7.95 -3.32 -14.84
N SER A 107 -7.67 -3.18 -16.12
CA SER A 107 -8.48 -3.72 -17.23
C SER A 107 -8.22 -5.20 -17.53
N ASP A 108 -7.18 -5.80 -16.95
CA ASP A 108 -6.83 -7.18 -17.22
C ASP A 108 -7.76 -8.13 -16.44
N THR A 109 -8.33 -9.11 -17.12
CA THR A 109 -9.19 -10.14 -16.49
C THR A 109 -8.34 -11.30 -15.93
N TYR A 110 -7.19 -11.56 -16.53
CA TYR A 110 -6.26 -12.61 -16.13
C TYR A 110 -4.86 -12.07 -15.92
N CYS A 111 -4.12 -12.65 -14.96
CA CYS A 111 -2.73 -12.32 -14.76
C CYS A 111 -1.89 -12.67 -15.99
N ARG A 112 -1.12 -11.70 -16.47
CA ARG A 112 -0.22 -11.88 -17.63
C ARG A 112 0.92 -12.87 -17.37
N SER A 113 1.21 -13.19 -16.12
CA SER A 113 2.30 -14.09 -15.72
C SER A 113 1.82 -15.52 -15.45
N CYS A 114 0.82 -15.69 -14.57
CA CYS A 114 0.35 -17.00 -14.14
C CYS A 114 -1.03 -17.39 -14.66
N ALA A 115 -1.69 -16.51 -15.43
CA ALA A 115 -3.04 -16.68 -15.96
C ALA A 115 -4.15 -16.84 -14.90
N ASN A 116 -3.88 -16.56 -13.63
CA ASN A 116 -4.89 -16.53 -12.59
C ASN A 116 -5.91 -15.42 -12.87
N ARG A 117 -7.18 -15.70 -12.58
CA ARG A 117 -8.25 -14.71 -12.76
C ARG A 117 -8.09 -13.57 -11.75
N LEU A 118 -7.99 -12.35 -12.25
CA LEU A 118 -7.90 -11.13 -11.48
C LEU A 118 -9.31 -10.62 -11.20
N VAL A 119 -10.00 -11.21 -10.24
CA VAL A 119 -11.25 -10.68 -9.73
C VAL A 119 -10.91 -9.78 -8.55
N ALA A 120 -11.45 -8.57 -8.53
CA ALA A 120 -11.53 -7.82 -7.30
C ALA A 120 -12.46 -8.61 -6.35
N THR A 121 -11.90 -9.50 -5.57
CA THR A 121 -12.62 -10.17 -4.51
C THR A 121 -12.62 -9.24 -3.32
N ASP A 122 -13.80 -8.89 -2.83
CA ASP A 122 -13.97 -8.25 -1.52
C ASP A 122 -13.60 -9.22 -0.37
N GLU A 123 -12.91 -10.31 -0.67
CA GLU A 123 -12.40 -11.24 0.33
C GLU A 123 -11.01 -10.78 0.77
N GLU A 124 -10.92 -10.38 2.02
CA GLU A 124 -9.65 -10.06 2.68
C GLU A 124 -8.71 -11.27 2.63
N PRO A 125 -7.48 -11.12 2.13
CA PRO A 125 -6.50 -12.20 2.22
C PRO A 125 -6.08 -12.38 3.67
N ASP A 126 -6.31 -13.56 4.22
CA ASP A 126 -6.05 -13.94 5.61
C ASP A 126 -4.57 -14.02 6.00
N ASP A 127 -3.65 -13.71 5.09
CA ASP A 127 -2.21 -13.71 5.44
C ASP A 127 -1.43 -12.74 4.54
N TYR A 128 -1.22 -11.53 5.04
CA TYR A 128 -0.32 -10.58 4.41
C TYR A 128 1.05 -10.62 5.06
N SER A 129 1.91 -11.46 4.56
CA SER A 129 3.34 -11.35 4.84
C SER A 129 3.92 -10.20 4.02
N PHE A 130 4.04 -9.04 4.65
CA PHE A 130 4.74 -7.89 4.10
C PHE A 130 6.22 -8.24 3.93
N VAL A 131 6.66 -8.35 2.70
CA VAL A 131 8.09 -8.31 2.36
C VAL A 131 8.38 -6.88 1.89
N PRO A 132 9.14 -6.07 2.66
CA PRO A 132 9.57 -4.79 2.16
C PRO A 132 10.46 -5.02 0.95
N GLU A 133 10.04 -4.53 -0.22
CA GLU A 133 10.94 -4.42 -1.35
C GLU A 133 12.05 -3.43 -0.95
N THR A 134 13.24 -3.95 -0.71
CA THR A 134 14.44 -3.13 -0.68
C THR A 134 14.64 -2.61 -2.10
N GLU A 135 14.36 -1.32 -2.31
CA GLU A 135 14.79 -0.65 -3.52
C GLU A 135 16.33 -0.64 -3.47
N ASP A 136 16.95 -1.58 -4.18
CA ASP A 136 18.35 -1.48 -4.54
C ASP A 136 18.49 -0.32 -5.54
N GLU A 137 19.42 0.58 -5.24
CA GLU A 137 19.84 1.74 -6.04
C GLU A 137 20.19 1.38 -7.50
#